data_de73662ef196404a8b958ca029289b07
#
_entry.id   de73662ef196404a8b958ca029289b07
#
_cell.length_a   1.000
_cell.length_b   1.000
_cell.length_c   1.000
_cell.angle_alpha   90.00
_cell.angle_beta   90.00
_cell.angle_gamma   90.00
#
_symmetry.space_group_name_H-M   'P 1'
#
loop_
_entity.id
_entity.type
_entity.pdbx_description
1 polymer ?
#
loop_
_entity_poly.entity_id
_entity_poly.type
_entity_poly.pdbx_seq_one_letter_code
_entity_poly.pdbx_strand_id
1 'polypeptide(L)'
;MQLYSIASGSSGNCIYVGGEEARILIDAGISMKRIREGLMEENFPIENLHAIFITHEHTDHICGLGPVLRKYQIPVYATKETIEAIWEKGDMKGVSEDLFHAVVPEKTVSIEDMEIMPVRISHDAANPVCVRPLPFKRPRSELFRL
;
A
#
# COMPACT_ATOMS: atom_id res chain seq x y z
N MET A 1 -2.09 -2.66 -16.73
CA MET A 1 -1.80 -2.19 -15.35
C MET A 1 -1.68 -0.69 -15.37
N GLN A 2 -2.30 -0.03 -14.40
CA GLN A 2 -2.32 1.42 -14.30
C GLN A 2 -1.59 1.85 -13.03
N LEU A 3 -0.73 2.84 -13.14
CA LEU A 3 0.00 3.38 -12.00
C LEU A 3 -0.21 4.90 -11.96
N TYR A 4 -0.63 5.40 -10.82
CA TYR A 4 -0.93 6.82 -10.63
C TYR A 4 -0.40 7.32 -9.30
N SER A 5 0.47 8.32 -9.32
CA SER A 5 0.98 8.94 -8.11
C SER A 5 -0.01 9.99 -7.61
N ILE A 6 -0.66 9.72 -6.48
CA ILE A 6 -1.54 10.69 -5.85
C ILE A 6 -0.70 11.77 -5.16
N ALA A 7 0.40 11.36 -4.53
CA ALA A 7 1.34 12.28 -3.92
C ALA A 7 2.72 11.63 -3.82
N SER A 8 3.78 12.43 -3.91
CA SER A 8 5.15 11.97 -3.71
C SER A 8 5.99 13.08 -3.11
N GLY A 9 6.97 12.72 -2.29
CA GLY A 9 7.91 13.65 -1.68
C GLY A 9 7.83 13.66 -0.16
N SER A 10 8.53 14.61 0.46
CA SER A 10 8.64 14.70 1.92
C SER A 10 7.36 15.14 2.61
N SER A 11 6.40 15.70 1.88
CA SER A 11 5.11 16.11 2.43
C SER A 11 4.05 15.01 2.39
N GLY A 12 4.37 13.85 1.81
CA GLY A 12 3.48 12.71 1.80
C GLY A 12 3.61 11.87 0.55
N ASN A 13 3.43 10.56 0.71
CA ASN A 13 3.56 9.59 -0.38
C ASN A 13 2.32 8.71 -0.44
N CYS A 14 1.77 8.54 -1.62
CA CYS A 14 0.63 7.67 -1.87
C CYS A 14 0.55 7.36 -3.36
N ILE A 15 0.69 6.09 -3.71
CA ILE A 15 0.67 5.66 -5.10
C ILE A 15 -0.46 4.66 -5.29
N TYR A 16 -1.29 4.89 -6.30
CA TYR A 16 -2.34 3.96 -6.69
C TYR A 16 -1.86 3.05 -7.80
N VAL A 17 -2.11 1.76 -7.65
CA VAL A 17 -1.81 0.77 -8.67
C VAL A 17 -3.07 -0.06 -8.94
N GLY A 18 -3.49 -0.09 -10.19
CA GLY A 18 -4.65 -0.84 -10.63
C GLY A 18 -4.30 -1.87 -11.69
N GLY A 19 -4.68 -3.13 -11.47
CA GLY A 19 -4.69 -4.17 -12.49
C GLY A 19 -6.05 -4.22 -13.17
N GLU A 20 -6.40 -5.33 -13.77
CA GLU A 20 -7.74 -5.52 -14.31
C GLU A 20 -8.77 -5.61 -13.19
N GLU A 21 -8.44 -6.30 -12.11
CA GLU A 21 -9.31 -6.45 -10.94
C GLU A 21 -8.70 -5.86 -9.67
N ALA A 22 -7.40 -6.08 -9.46
CA ALA A 22 -6.75 -5.61 -8.25
C ALA A 22 -6.61 -4.09 -8.20
N ARG A 23 -6.85 -3.53 -7.03
CA ARG A 23 -6.69 -2.11 -6.75
C ARG A 23 -5.99 -1.95 -5.42
N ILE A 24 -4.80 -1.38 -5.43
CA ILE A 24 -4.01 -1.21 -4.22
C ILE A 24 -3.46 0.21 -4.09
N LEU A 25 -3.14 0.59 -2.85
CA LEU A 25 -2.31 1.75 -2.58
C LEU A 25 -0.95 1.28 -2.10
N ILE A 26 0.07 2.01 -2.48
CA ILE A 26 1.41 1.91 -1.90
C ILE A 26 1.62 3.18 -1.08
N ASP A 27 1.68 3.02 0.22
CA ASP A 27 1.74 4.07 1.23
C ASP A 27 0.46 4.92 1.34
N ALA A 28 0.25 5.50 2.50
CA ALA A 28 -0.89 6.33 2.82
C ALA A 28 -0.42 7.53 3.65
N GLY A 29 0.52 8.28 3.08
CA GLY A 29 1.22 9.38 3.76
C GLY A 29 0.58 10.74 3.58
N ILE A 30 -0.69 10.81 3.18
CA ILE A 30 -1.47 12.03 3.05
C ILE A 30 -2.81 11.83 3.74
N SER A 31 -3.58 12.90 3.93
CA SER A 31 -4.87 12.80 4.59
C SER A 31 -5.85 11.90 3.86
N MET A 32 -6.78 11.29 4.59
CA MET A 32 -7.84 10.49 4.00
C MET A 32 -8.61 11.25 2.93
N LYS A 33 -8.88 12.54 3.15
CA LYS A 33 -9.56 13.40 2.18
C LYS A 33 -8.78 13.44 0.86
N ARG A 34 -7.46 13.67 0.94
CA ARG A 34 -6.62 13.73 -0.27
C ARG A 34 -6.52 12.38 -0.97
N ILE A 35 -6.51 11.28 -0.20
CA ILE A 35 -6.53 9.93 -0.79
C ILE A 35 -7.83 9.74 -1.57
N ARG A 36 -8.96 10.05 -0.96
CA ARG A 36 -10.27 9.92 -1.63
C ARG A 36 -10.34 10.76 -2.90
N GLU A 37 -9.93 12.01 -2.82
CA GLU A 37 -9.95 12.90 -3.98
C GLU A 37 -9.07 12.38 -5.12
N GLY A 38 -7.87 11.88 -4.77
CA GLY A 38 -6.96 11.32 -5.77
C GLY A 38 -7.52 10.07 -6.45
N LEU A 39 -8.16 9.18 -5.69
CA LEU A 39 -8.79 7.99 -6.25
C LEU A 39 -9.99 8.35 -7.11
N MET A 40 -10.76 9.36 -6.74
CA MET A 40 -11.92 9.77 -7.51
C MET A 40 -11.55 10.41 -8.86
N GLU A 41 -10.34 10.94 -9.01
CA GLU A 41 -9.86 11.36 -10.32
C GLU A 41 -9.77 10.17 -11.29
N GLU A 42 -9.58 8.96 -10.77
CA GLU A 42 -9.60 7.72 -11.53
C GLU A 42 -10.97 7.03 -11.47
N ASN A 43 -12.00 7.73 -11.01
CA ASN A 43 -13.35 7.21 -10.83
C ASN A 43 -13.41 5.97 -9.95
N PHE A 44 -12.55 5.91 -8.92
CA PHE A 44 -12.42 4.74 -8.07
C PHE A 44 -12.78 5.06 -6.62
N PRO A 45 -13.83 4.40 -6.05
CA PRO A 45 -14.17 4.60 -4.63
C PRO A 45 -13.14 3.93 -3.72
N ILE A 46 -12.73 4.62 -2.67
CA ILE A 46 -11.71 4.14 -1.74
C ILE A 46 -12.11 2.81 -1.07
N GLU A 47 -13.40 2.61 -0.81
CA GLU A 47 -13.90 1.38 -0.18
C GLU A 47 -13.71 0.13 -1.05
N ASN A 48 -13.41 0.29 -2.32
CA ASN A 48 -13.16 -0.82 -3.23
C ASN A 48 -11.68 -1.20 -3.33
N LEU A 49 -10.81 -0.56 -2.55
CA LEU A 49 -9.41 -0.97 -2.47
C LEU A 49 -9.28 -2.37 -1.87
N HIS A 50 -8.44 -3.18 -2.47
CA HIS A 50 -8.17 -4.54 -2.00
C HIS A 50 -7.08 -4.59 -0.92
N ALA A 51 -6.13 -3.65 -0.96
CA ALA A 51 -5.02 -3.66 -0.03
C ALA A 51 -4.29 -2.31 -0.02
N ILE A 52 -3.59 -2.06 1.09
CA ILE A 52 -2.64 -0.97 1.22
C ILE A 52 -1.30 -1.59 1.62
N PHE A 53 -0.26 -1.35 0.82
CA PHE A 53 1.09 -1.77 1.13
C PHE A 53 1.85 -0.59 1.72
N ILE A 54 2.52 -0.81 2.85
CA ILE A 54 3.32 0.22 3.51
C ILE A 54 4.79 -0.13 3.35
N THR A 55 5.56 0.79 2.76
CA THR A 55 6.98 0.58 2.51
C THR A 55 7.82 0.77 3.76
N HIS A 56 7.48 1.73 4.60
CA HIS A 56 8.12 1.96 5.89
C HIS A 56 7.26 2.88 6.76
N GLU A 57 7.61 2.98 8.05
CA GLU A 57 6.76 3.58 9.07
C GLU A 57 6.88 5.10 9.25
N HIS A 58 7.65 5.80 8.42
CA HIS A 58 7.78 7.26 8.53
C HIS A 58 6.44 7.96 8.26
N THR A 59 6.23 9.09 8.93
CA THR A 59 4.95 9.82 8.89
C THR A 59 4.48 10.15 7.48
N ASP A 60 5.39 10.52 6.60
CA ASP A 60 5.07 10.83 5.20
C ASP A 60 4.67 9.60 4.38
N HIS A 61 4.59 8.43 5.00
CA HIS A 61 4.11 7.18 4.39
C HIS A 61 2.90 6.58 5.12
N ILE A 62 2.59 7.03 6.35
CA ILE A 62 1.53 6.41 7.14
C ILE A 62 0.52 7.38 7.78
N CYS A 63 0.68 8.70 7.65
CA CYS A 63 -0.15 9.64 8.41
C CYS A 63 -1.65 9.53 8.13
N GLY A 64 -2.05 9.07 6.95
CA GLY A 64 -3.46 8.88 6.61
C GLY A 64 -3.99 7.48 6.89
N LEU A 65 -3.12 6.56 7.32
CA LEU A 65 -3.48 5.15 7.45
C LEU A 65 -4.54 4.91 8.52
N GLY A 66 -4.35 5.44 9.72
CA GLY A 66 -5.30 5.27 10.81
C GLY A 66 -6.72 5.70 10.46
N PRO A 67 -6.91 6.95 10.00
CA PRO A 67 -8.24 7.40 9.57
C PRO A 67 -8.88 6.52 8.50
N VAL A 68 -8.12 6.10 7.51
CA VAL A 68 -8.63 5.23 6.43
C VAL A 68 -9.08 3.88 6.99
N LEU A 69 -8.27 3.25 7.86
CA LEU A 69 -8.59 1.94 8.39
C LEU A 69 -9.76 1.96 9.36
N ARG A 70 -9.93 3.05 10.12
CA ARG A 70 -11.10 3.18 11.00
C ARG A 70 -12.40 3.24 10.22
N LYS A 71 -12.37 3.82 9.04
CA LYS A 71 -13.58 4.01 8.23
C LYS A 71 -13.82 2.87 7.24
N TYR A 72 -12.76 2.37 6.59
CA TYR A 72 -12.92 1.46 5.46
C TYR A 72 -12.41 0.03 5.68
N GLN A 73 -11.65 -0.21 6.74
CA GLN A 73 -11.18 -1.55 7.11
C GLN A 73 -10.50 -2.32 5.97
N ILE A 74 -9.56 -1.68 5.31
CA ILE A 74 -8.84 -2.25 4.18
C ILE A 74 -7.63 -3.05 4.70
N PRO A 75 -7.34 -4.26 4.17
CA PRO A 75 -6.15 -5.01 4.58
C PRO A 75 -4.85 -4.25 4.31
N VAL A 76 -3.93 -4.32 5.25
CA VAL A 76 -2.63 -3.66 5.20
C VAL A 76 -1.53 -4.71 5.15
N TYR A 77 -0.58 -4.52 4.26
CA TYR A 77 0.57 -5.40 4.08
C TYR A 77 1.86 -4.63 4.30
N ALA A 78 2.70 -5.12 5.20
CA ALA A 78 4.01 -4.53 5.49
C ALA A 78 4.88 -5.60 6.14
N THR A 79 6.20 -5.35 6.27
CA THR A 79 7.04 -6.26 7.03
C THR A 79 6.63 -6.27 8.50
N LYS A 80 6.95 -7.35 9.20
CA LYS A 80 6.63 -7.48 10.62
C LYS A 80 7.17 -6.28 11.43
N GLU A 81 8.40 -5.89 11.17
CA GLU A 81 9.06 -4.78 11.86
C GLU A 81 8.37 -3.44 11.57
N THR A 82 7.95 -3.24 10.33
CA THR A 82 7.21 -2.04 9.95
C THR A 82 5.85 -2.02 10.63
N ILE A 83 5.14 -3.15 10.69
CA ILE A 83 3.86 -3.25 11.41
C ILE A 83 4.03 -2.88 12.88
N GLU A 84 5.04 -3.43 13.54
CA GLU A 84 5.32 -3.11 14.95
C GLU A 84 5.56 -1.60 15.13
N ALA A 85 6.36 -1.00 14.23
CA ALA A 85 6.66 0.42 14.29
C ALA A 85 5.42 1.29 14.01
N ILE A 86 4.54 0.87 13.13
CA ILE A 86 3.28 1.57 12.86
C ILE A 86 2.42 1.62 14.13
N TRP A 87 2.30 0.49 14.83
CA TRP A 87 1.52 0.42 16.06
C TRP A 87 2.13 1.22 17.21
N GLU A 88 3.46 1.39 17.21
CA GLU A 88 4.15 2.22 18.20
C GLU A 88 3.99 3.71 17.91
N LYS A 89 4.19 4.11 16.65
CA LYS A 89 4.31 5.52 16.27
C LYS A 89 3.02 6.13 15.73
N GLY A 90 2.19 5.30 15.10
CA GLY A 90 0.96 5.77 14.46
C GLY A 90 -0.22 5.79 15.40
N ASP A 91 -1.23 6.58 15.06
CA ASP A 91 -2.49 6.57 15.80
C ASP A 91 -3.38 5.46 15.24
N MET A 92 -3.25 4.28 15.82
CA MET A 92 -4.03 3.10 15.44
C MET A 92 -5.20 2.82 16.38
N LYS A 93 -5.60 3.79 17.19
CA LYS A 93 -6.74 3.64 18.11
C LYS A 93 -8.00 3.32 17.32
N GLY A 94 -8.68 2.25 17.72
CA GLY A 94 -9.90 1.79 17.05
C GLY A 94 -9.67 0.99 15.77
N VAL A 95 -8.42 0.74 15.40
CA VAL A 95 -8.08 -0.08 14.24
C VAL A 95 -7.90 -1.52 14.68
N SER A 96 -8.44 -2.47 13.90
CA SER A 96 -8.27 -3.90 14.18
C SER A 96 -6.90 -4.39 13.75
N GLU A 97 -6.22 -5.13 14.64
CA GLU A 97 -4.95 -5.78 14.30
C GLU A 97 -5.12 -6.82 13.19
N ASP A 98 -6.33 -7.39 13.05
CA ASP A 98 -6.62 -8.40 12.03
C ASP A 98 -6.48 -7.89 10.60
N LEU A 99 -6.48 -6.58 10.41
CA LEU A 99 -6.25 -5.98 9.08
C LEU A 99 -4.80 -6.08 8.63
N PHE A 100 -3.86 -6.29 9.56
CA PHE A 100 -2.42 -6.25 9.26
C PHE A 100 -1.87 -7.63 8.94
N HIS A 101 -1.21 -7.73 7.79
CA HIS A 101 -0.60 -8.96 7.27
C HIS A 101 0.88 -8.74 7.05
N ALA A 102 1.70 -9.55 7.72
CA ALA A 102 3.16 -9.44 7.56
C ALA A 102 3.59 -10.01 6.22
N VAL A 103 4.46 -9.27 5.53
CA VAL A 103 5.11 -9.74 4.31
C VAL A 103 6.58 -9.98 4.57
N VAL A 104 7.18 -10.84 3.76
CA VAL A 104 8.61 -11.15 3.84
C VAL A 104 9.28 -10.62 2.58
N PRO A 105 10.36 -9.82 2.72
CA PRO A 105 11.08 -9.33 1.54
C PRO A 105 11.44 -10.46 0.58
N GLU A 106 11.35 -10.21 -0.70
CA GLU A 106 11.63 -11.14 -1.81
C GLU A 106 10.61 -12.26 -1.97
N LYS A 107 9.53 -12.28 -1.17
CA LYS A 107 8.43 -13.24 -1.35
C LYS A 107 7.19 -12.52 -1.88
N THR A 108 6.65 -13.00 -2.99
CA THR A 108 5.49 -12.40 -3.62
C THR A 108 4.22 -12.60 -2.80
N VAL A 109 3.35 -11.60 -2.88
CA VAL A 109 2.00 -11.63 -2.31
C VAL A 109 1.01 -11.47 -3.46
N SER A 110 0.00 -12.30 -3.51
CA SER A 110 -1.04 -12.21 -4.54
C SER A 110 -2.25 -11.45 -4.03
N ILE A 111 -2.63 -10.40 -4.75
CA ILE A 111 -3.85 -9.63 -4.50
C ILE A 111 -4.66 -9.67 -5.79
N GLU A 112 -5.75 -10.42 -5.78
CA GLU A 112 -6.59 -10.63 -6.97
C GLU A 112 -5.75 -11.08 -8.16
N ASP A 113 -5.74 -10.33 -9.27
CA ASP A 113 -4.98 -10.63 -10.48
C ASP A 113 -3.54 -10.05 -10.46
N MET A 114 -3.07 -9.60 -9.31
CA MET A 114 -1.79 -8.91 -9.19
C MET A 114 -0.85 -9.63 -8.23
N GLU A 115 0.41 -9.79 -8.62
CA GLU A 115 1.46 -10.25 -7.73
C GLU A 115 2.32 -9.05 -7.32
N ILE A 116 2.66 -8.97 -6.04
CA ILE A 116 3.43 -7.86 -5.47
C ILE A 116 4.63 -8.43 -4.74
N MET A 117 5.81 -7.92 -5.08
CA MET A 117 7.05 -8.34 -4.43
C MET A 117 7.61 -7.21 -3.58
N PRO A 118 7.64 -7.37 -2.26
CA PRO A 118 8.40 -6.45 -1.41
C PRO A 118 9.89 -6.70 -1.59
N VAL A 119 10.65 -5.65 -1.85
CA VAL A 119 12.09 -5.72 -2.07
C VAL A 119 12.79 -4.88 -1.00
N ARG A 120 13.74 -5.49 -0.30
CA ARG A 120 14.47 -4.81 0.77
C ARG A 120 15.30 -3.67 0.21
N ILE A 121 15.26 -2.52 0.88
CA ILE A 121 16.07 -1.36 0.54
C ILE A 121 16.84 -0.89 1.77
N SER A 122 17.94 -0.16 1.55
CA SER A 122 18.68 0.49 2.62
C SER A 122 18.02 1.81 2.98
N HIS A 123 17.57 1.94 4.23
CA HIS A 123 16.90 3.13 4.75
C HIS A 123 16.95 3.11 6.27
N ASP A 124 16.74 4.25 6.93
CA ASP A 124 16.77 4.38 8.38
C ASP A 124 15.43 4.06 9.06
N ALA A 125 14.73 3.06 8.56
CA ALA A 125 13.46 2.59 9.10
C ALA A 125 13.62 1.19 9.70
N ALA A 126 12.57 0.67 10.33
CA ALA A 126 12.62 -0.62 11.04
C ALA A 126 12.95 -1.80 10.11
N ASN A 127 12.34 -1.86 8.95
CA ASN A 127 12.67 -2.84 7.90
C ASN A 127 12.01 -2.39 6.60
N PRO A 128 12.56 -1.36 5.96
CA PRO A 128 11.90 -0.75 4.82
C PRO A 128 11.97 -1.64 3.59
N VAL A 129 10.91 -1.59 2.78
CA VAL A 129 10.85 -2.31 1.53
C VAL A 129 10.36 -1.38 0.42
N CYS A 130 10.78 -1.67 -0.79
CA CYS A 130 10.18 -1.13 -1.99
C CYS A 130 9.14 -2.14 -2.47
N VAL A 131 7.98 -1.67 -2.87
CA VAL A 131 6.92 -2.55 -3.37
C VAL A 131 6.95 -2.51 -4.89
N ARG A 132 7.03 -3.68 -5.48
CA ARG A 132 7.03 -3.82 -6.94
C ARG A 132 5.82 -4.64 -7.38
N PRO A 133 4.80 -4.01 -7.95
CA PRO A 133 3.69 -4.74 -8.54
C PRO A 133 4.19 -5.54 -9.75
N LEU A 134 3.77 -6.78 -9.82
CA LEU A 134 4.05 -7.64 -10.95
C LEU A 134 2.73 -7.96 -11.63
N PRO A 135 2.67 -8.00 -12.96
CA PRO A 135 1.46 -8.45 -13.61
C PRO A 135 1.16 -9.89 -13.22
N PHE A 136 -0.12 -10.20 -13.11
CA PHE A 136 -0.56 -11.56 -12.83
C PHE A 136 -0.02 -12.51 -13.89
N LYS A 137 0.25 -13.78 -13.50
CA LYS A 137 0.77 -14.80 -14.42
C LYS A 137 -0.23 -15.07 -15.53
N ARG A 138 0.03 -14.50 -16.68
CA ARG A 138 -0.68 -14.78 -17.92
C ARG A 138 0.25 -15.48 -18.88
N PRO A 139 -0.26 -16.06 -19.97
CA PRO A 139 0.59 -16.55 -21.05
C PRO A 139 1.61 -15.46 -21.42
N ARG A 140 2.83 -15.88 -21.76
CA ARG A 140 3.93 -14.94 -22.04
C ARG A 140 3.58 -13.85 -23.05
N SER A 141 2.69 -14.16 -23.98
CA SER A 141 2.20 -13.21 -24.98
C SER A 141 1.43 -12.03 -24.40
N GLU A 142 0.96 -12.14 -23.15
CA GLU A 142 0.16 -11.12 -22.49
C GLU A 142 0.88 -10.45 -21.30
N LEU A 143 2.16 -10.78 -21.10
CA LEU A 143 2.92 -10.23 -19.99
C LEU A 143 3.41 -8.82 -20.29
N PHE A 144 3.10 -7.89 -19.39
CA PHE A 144 3.65 -6.55 -19.41
C PHE A 144 4.82 -6.47 -18.44
N ARG A 145 5.88 -5.78 -18.85
CA ARG A 145 6.98 -5.45 -17.97
C ARG A 145 6.86 -3.98 -17.56
N LEU A 146 6.93 -3.76 -16.28
CA LEU A 146 7.00 -2.41 -15.75
C LEU A 146 8.45 -1.90 -15.81
#